data_12ba90920714daefdaae9b02b7f277d1
#
_entry.id   12ba90920714daefdaae9b02b7f277d1
#
_cell.length_a   1.000
_cell.length_b   1.000
_cell.length_c   1.000
_cell.angle_alpha   90.00
_cell.angle_beta   90.00
_cell.angle_gamma   90.00
#
_symmetry.space_group_name_H-M   'P 1'
#
loop_
_entity.id
_entity.type
_entity.pdbx_description
1 polymer ?
#
loop_
_entity_poly.entity_id
_entity_poly.type
_entity_poly.pdbx_seq_one_letter_code
_entity_poly.pdbx_strand_id
1 'polypeptide(L)'
;MTTVETRQDRKLMAHLLRRAGFGPTPDELDRAMEKGYDAALEELLDPRGLDILPNDVIRRYHVDQSDQRGGGAAANWVYRMAMTESPLREKMCLLWHRVFATGQTKLIQGRVVINQIDMFREHGMGS
;
A
#
# COMPACT_ATOMS: atom_id res chain seq x y z
N MET A 1 -25.04 -23.61 -4.08
CA MET A 1 -24.78 -22.15 -4.09
C MET A 1 -25.54 -21.53 -5.24
N THR A 2 -26.42 -20.58 -4.91
CA THR A 2 -27.20 -19.90 -5.97
C THR A 2 -26.35 -18.80 -6.61
N THR A 3 -26.59 -18.50 -7.89
CA THR A 3 -25.86 -17.47 -8.66
C THR A 3 -25.92 -16.09 -8.02
N VAL A 4 -26.95 -15.82 -7.19
CA VAL A 4 -27.15 -14.56 -6.46
C VAL A 4 -26.20 -14.45 -5.26
N GLU A 5 -26.02 -15.51 -4.48
CA GLU A 5 -25.06 -15.55 -3.35
C GLU A 5 -23.64 -15.33 -3.84
N THR A 6 -23.22 -16.03 -4.87
CA THR A 6 -21.87 -15.87 -5.46
C THR A 6 -21.62 -14.43 -5.94
N ARG A 7 -22.66 -13.76 -6.49
CA ARG A 7 -22.54 -12.36 -6.91
C ARG A 7 -22.42 -11.39 -5.74
N GLN A 8 -23.12 -11.67 -4.64
CA GLN A 8 -23.04 -10.89 -3.41
C GLN A 8 -21.67 -11.03 -2.75
N ASP A 9 -21.16 -12.26 -2.66
CA ASP A 9 -19.83 -12.55 -2.09
C ASP A 9 -18.73 -11.86 -2.89
N ARG A 10 -18.80 -11.89 -4.21
CA ARG A 10 -17.87 -11.19 -5.10
C ARG A 10 -17.88 -9.67 -4.89
N LYS A 11 -19.06 -9.08 -4.64
CA LYS A 11 -19.16 -7.65 -4.33
C LYS A 11 -18.56 -7.30 -2.98
N LEU A 12 -18.77 -8.15 -1.96
CA LEU A 12 -18.19 -7.96 -0.63
C LEU A 12 -16.67 -8.09 -0.68
N MET A 13 -16.14 -9.09 -1.37
CA MET A 13 -14.70 -9.26 -1.56
C MET A 13 -14.09 -8.07 -2.30
N ALA A 14 -14.71 -7.63 -3.38
CA ALA A 14 -14.25 -6.45 -4.11
C ALA A 14 -14.32 -5.17 -3.26
N HIS A 15 -15.29 -5.07 -2.35
CA HIS A 15 -15.37 -3.98 -1.38
C HIS A 15 -14.22 -4.04 -0.37
N LEU A 16 -13.95 -5.21 0.20
CA LEU A 16 -12.83 -5.43 1.12
C LEU A 16 -11.50 -5.00 0.47
N LEU A 17 -11.19 -5.52 -0.71
CA LEU A 17 -9.93 -5.25 -1.42
C LEU A 17 -9.79 -3.77 -1.82
N ARG A 18 -10.87 -3.08 -2.17
CA ARG A 18 -10.85 -1.62 -2.41
C ARG A 18 -10.65 -0.81 -1.13
N ARG A 19 -11.20 -1.27 -0.01
CA ARG A 19 -11.02 -0.61 1.29
C ARG A 19 -9.61 -0.79 1.83
N ALA A 20 -9.07 -1.99 1.69
CA ALA A 20 -7.73 -2.34 2.15
C ALA A 20 -6.60 -1.93 1.21
N GLY A 21 -6.91 -1.68 -0.06
CA GLY A 21 -5.90 -1.39 -1.07
C GLY A 21 -6.30 -0.30 -2.06
N PHE A 22 -5.71 -0.37 -3.24
CA PHE A 22 -5.88 0.61 -4.33
C PHE A 22 -6.80 0.13 -5.44
N GLY A 23 -7.46 -1.00 -5.24
CA GLY A 23 -8.35 -1.69 -6.15
C GLY A 23 -7.72 -2.97 -6.69
N PRO A 24 -8.45 -4.09 -6.64
CA PRO A 24 -7.96 -5.36 -7.16
C PRO A 24 -8.05 -5.40 -8.68
N THR A 25 -7.09 -6.07 -9.30
CA THR A 25 -7.25 -6.59 -10.66
C THR A 25 -8.28 -7.74 -10.68
N PRO A 26 -8.83 -8.10 -11.86
CA PRO A 26 -9.73 -9.24 -11.94
C PRO A 26 -9.12 -10.53 -11.38
N ASP A 27 -7.84 -10.80 -11.68
CA ASP A 27 -7.13 -12.00 -11.23
C ASP A 27 -6.89 -12.00 -9.71
N GLU A 28 -6.62 -10.86 -9.11
CA GLU A 28 -6.51 -10.72 -7.64
C GLU A 28 -7.84 -10.95 -6.96
N LEU A 29 -8.93 -10.45 -7.54
CA LEU A 29 -10.27 -10.68 -7.01
C LEU A 29 -10.64 -12.16 -7.10
N ASP A 30 -10.34 -12.84 -8.20
CA ASP A 30 -10.62 -14.26 -8.38
C ASP A 30 -9.81 -15.11 -7.40
N ARG A 31 -8.52 -14.85 -7.23
CA ARG A 31 -7.68 -15.48 -6.19
C ARG A 31 -8.20 -15.28 -4.77
N ALA A 32 -8.66 -14.07 -4.45
CA ALA A 32 -9.24 -13.79 -3.14
C ALA A 32 -10.57 -14.52 -2.93
N MET A 33 -11.39 -14.64 -3.97
CA MET A 33 -12.64 -15.43 -3.92
C MET A 33 -12.37 -16.92 -3.67
N GLU A 34 -11.31 -17.48 -4.27
CA GLU A 34 -10.91 -18.88 -4.04
C GLU A 34 -10.45 -19.11 -2.59
N LYS A 35 -9.75 -18.16 -1.99
CA LYS A 35 -9.31 -18.22 -0.58
C LYS A 35 -10.46 -18.07 0.43
N GLY A 36 -11.48 -17.33 0.07
CA GLY A 36 -12.60 -16.95 0.94
C GLY A 36 -12.34 -15.66 1.72
N TYR A 37 -13.43 -15.08 2.24
CA TYR A 37 -13.43 -13.74 2.83
C TYR A 37 -12.52 -13.63 4.08
N ASP A 38 -12.66 -14.58 5.02
CA ASP A 38 -11.93 -14.54 6.28
C ASP A 38 -10.42 -14.73 6.06
N ALA A 39 -10.04 -15.67 5.19
CA ALA A 39 -8.64 -15.88 4.84
C ALA A 39 -8.02 -14.68 4.12
N ALA A 40 -8.76 -14.02 3.22
CA ALA A 40 -8.30 -12.81 2.57
C ALA A 40 -8.17 -11.63 3.55
N LEU A 41 -9.07 -11.53 4.53
CA LEU A 41 -9.00 -10.52 5.59
C LEU A 41 -7.77 -10.72 6.48
N GLU A 42 -7.53 -11.95 6.95
CA GLU A 42 -6.35 -12.28 7.77
C GLU A 42 -5.04 -11.99 7.04
N GLU A 43 -4.95 -12.34 5.75
CA GLU A 43 -3.77 -12.05 4.92
C GLU A 43 -3.51 -10.53 4.79
N LEU A 44 -4.56 -9.73 4.67
CA LEU A 44 -4.44 -8.27 4.64
C LEU A 44 -3.98 -7.68 5.98
N LEU A 45 -4.42 -8.26 7.09
CA LEU A 45 -4.10 -7.80 8.44
C LEU A 45 -2.71 -8.26 8.92
N ASP A 46 -2.20 -9.36 8.37
CA ASP A 46 -0.87 -9.88 8.71
C ASP A 46 0.13 -9.73 7.55
N PRO A 47 0.79 -8.57 7.45
CA PRO A 47 1.76 -8.31 6.40
C PRO A 47 3.11 -9.01 6.62
N ARG A 48 3.24 -9.90 7.61
CA ARG A 48 4.48 -10.63 7.90
C ARG A 48 4.79 -11.60 6.76
N GLY A 49 6.01 -11.55 6.27
CA GLY A 49 6.48 -12.40 5.16
C GLY A 49 6.12 -11.90 3.76
N LEU A 50 5.36 -10.82 3.64
CA LEU A 50 5.13 -10.18 2.34
C LEU A 50 6.33 -9.31 1.95
N ASP A 51 6.73 -9.41 0.70
CA ASP A 51 7.95 -8.78 0.20
C ASP A 51 7.85 -7.25 0.27
N ILE A 52 8.83 -6.66 0.94
CA ILE A 52 9.03 -5.22 0.90
C ILE A 52 9.88 -4.94 -0.33
N LEU A 53 9.30 -4.27 -1.32
CA LEU A 53 10.02 -3.85 -2.52
C LEU A 53 11.38 -3.23 -2.14
N PRO A 54 12.50 -3.81 -2.59
CA PRO A 54 13.82 -3.40 -2.15
C PRO A 54 14.09 -1.93 -2.52
N ASN A 55 14.52 -1.15 -1.55
CA ASN A 55 14.86 0.26 -1.75
C ASN A 55 15.97 0.48 -2.80
N ASP A 56 16.91 -0.45 -2.91
CA ASP A 56 18.02 -0.37 -3.86
C ASP A 56 17.55 -0.53 -5.31
N VAL A 57 16.60 -1.41 -5.57
CA VAL A 57 16.00 -1.57 -6.91
C VAL A 57 15.28 -0.28 -7.32
N ILE A 58 14.48 0.28 -6.41
CA ILE A 58 13.74 1.50 -6.70
C ILE A 58 14.68 2.69 -6.91
N ARG A 59 15.78 2.78 -6.14
CA ARG A 59 16.80 3.83 -6.30
C ARG A 59 17.53 3.77 -7.63
N ARG A 60 17.68 2.60 -8.24
CA ARG A 60 18.29 2.45 -9.57
C ARG A 60 17.45 3.09 -10.68
N TYR A 61 16.13 3.08 -10.53
CA TYR A 61 15.20 3.62 -11.52
C TYR A 61 14.74 5.05 -11.20
N HIS A 62 14.84 5.48 -9.95
CA HIS A 62 14.48 6.81 -9.47
C HIS A 62 15.69 7.44 -8.80
N VAL A 63 16.58 8.00 -9.60
CA VAL A 63 17.94 8.41 -9.22
C VAL A 63 17.97 9.52 -8.18
N ASP A 64 16.97 10.38 -8.11
CA ASP A 64 16.97 11.51 -7.18
C ASP A 64 15.73 11.54 -6.28
N GLN A 65 15.76 10.75 -5.21
CA GLN A 65 14.75 10.79 -4.16
C GLN A 65 15.00 11.90 -3.12
N SER A 66 16.18 12.52 -3.17
CA SER A 66 16.56 13.61 -2.28
C SER A 66 16.24 14.98 -2.87
N ASP A 67 15.68 15.05 -4.07
CA ASP A 67 15.33 16.29 -4.72
C ASP A 67 14.40 17.12 -3.81
N GLN A 68 14.79 18.35 -3.59
CA GLN A 68 13.98 19.34 -2.85
C GLN A 68 12.58 19.55 -3.45
N ARG A 69 12.39 19.15 -4.71
CA ARG A 69 11.10 19.22 -5.43
C ARG A 69 10.20 18.01 -5.21
N GLY A 70 10.68 16.95 -4.56
CA GLY A 70 9.87 15.79 -4.15
C GLY A 70 9.37 14.87 -5.25
N GLY A 71 9.67 15.14 -6.49
CA GLY A 71 9.16 14.37 -7.62
C GLY A 71 9.60 12.91 -7.58
N GLY A 72 10.87 12.63 -7.30
CA GLY A 72 11.40 11.28 -7.20
C GLY A 72 10.81 10.46 -6.04
N ALA A 73 10.62 11.10 -4.87
CA ALA A 73 10.01 10.45 -3.71
C ALA A 73 8.53 10.11 -3.95
N ALA A 74 7.78 11.04 -4.56
CA ALA A 74 6.37 10.81 -4.91
C ALA A 74 6.22 9.69 -5.95
N ALA A 75 7.04 9.68 -7.00
CA ALA A 75 7.04 8.63 -8.01
C ALA A 75 7.38 7.25 -7.41
N ASN A 76 8.37 7.19 -6.52
CA ASN A 76 8.70 5.97 -5.78
C ASN A 76 7.51 5.48 -4.96
N TRP A 77 6.84 6.37 -4.24
CA TRP A 77 5.70 5.96 -3.42
C TRP A 77 4.53 5.45 -4.27
N VAL A 78 4.20 6.14 -5.37
CA VAL A 78 3.18 5.67 -6.32
C VAL A 78 3.54 4.30 -6.91
N TYR A 79 4.81 4.10 -7.28
CA TYR A 79 5.29 2.80 -7.75
C TYR A 79 5.10 1.70 -6.70
N ARG A 80 5.44 1.98 -5.42
CA ARG A 80 5.20 1.04 -4.32
C ARG A 80 3.72 0.71 -4.15
N MET A 81 2.83 1.71 -4.18
CA MET A 81 1.38 1.48 -4.10
C MET A 81 0.86 0.57 -5.23
N ALA A 82 1.44 0.69 -6.43
CA ALA A 82 1.04 -0.09 -7.59
C ALA A 82 1.58 -1.54 -7.56
N MET A 83 2.75 -1.75 -6.96
CA MET A 83 3.49 -3.02 -7.05
C MET A 83 3.53 -3.80 -5.73
N THR A 84 2.99 -3.26 -4.64
CA THR A 84 3.06 -3.89 -3.33
C THR A 84 2.18 -5.12 -3.22
N GLU A 85 2.69 -6.16 -2.59
CA GLU A 85 1.91 -7.31 -2.14
C GLU A 85 1.20 -7.06 -0.79
N SER A 86 1.51 -5.92 -0.13
CA SER A 86 0.89 -5.48 1.14
C SER A 86 0.12 -4.17 0.96
N PRO A 87 -1.00 -4.14 0.21
CA PRO A 87 -1.70 -2.90 -0.13
C PRO A 87 -2.25 -2.17 1.10
N LEU A 88 -2.66 -2.88 2.15
CA LEU A 88 -3.15 -2.27 3.37
C LEU A 88 -2.04 -1.49 4.10
N ARG A 89 -0.81 -1.99 4.11
CA ARG A 89 0.35 -1.30 4.70
C ARG A 89 0.59 0.06 4.02
N GLU A 90 0.62 0.10 2.70
CA GLU A 90 0.79 1.36 1.96
C GLU A 90 -0.41 2.31 2.15
N LYS A 91 -1.62 1.77 2.27
CA LYS A 91 -2.81 2.56 2.55
C LYS A 91 -2.82 3.16 3.95
N MET A 92 -2.36 2.41 4.96
CA MET A 92 -2.17 2.93 6.32
C MET A 92 -1.06 3.99 6.36
N CYS A 93 -0.01 3.81 5.57
CA CYS A 93 1.04 4.82 5.39
C CYS A 93 0.46 6.15 4.86
N LEU A 94 -0.41 6.10 3.86
CA LEU A 94 -1.13 7.28 3.36
C LEU A 94 -2.03 7.92 4.43
N LEU A 95 -2.74 7.11 5.22
CA LEU A 95 -3.58 7.59 6.32
C LEU A 95 -2.74 8.38 7.34
N TRP A 96 -1.65 7.79 7.80
CA TRP A 96 -0.77 8.44 8.77
C TRP A 96 -0.09 9.67 8.22
N HIS A 97 0.34 9.64 6.96
CA HIS A 97 0.89 10.83 6.30
C HIS A 97 -0.12 11.97 6.22
N ARG A 98 -1.41 11.66 6.06
CA ARG A 98 -2.48 12.66 6.10
C ARG A 98 -2.70 13.23 7.51
N VAL A 99 -2.63 12.38 8.54
CA VAL A 99 -2.81 12.77 9.95
C VAL A 99 -1.65 13.64 10.43
N PHE A 100 -0.42 13.22 10.12
CA PHE A 100 0.82 13.92 10.50
C PHE A 100 1.34 14.81 9.37
N ALA A 101 0.47 15.46 8.64
CA ALA A 101 0.71 16.24 7.44
C ALA A 101 2.03 17.06 7.48
N THR A 102 3.10 16.48 6.97
CA THR A 102 4.41 17.13 6.85
C THR A 102 4.59 17.58 5.41
N GLY A 103 4.53 18.88 5.18
CA GLY A 103 4.70 19.45 3.84
C GLY A 103 6.18 19.61 3.49
N GLN A 104 6.62 19.01 2.40
CA GLN A 104 7.99 19.10 1.89
C GLN A 104 8.42 20.55 1.61
N THR A 105 7.51 21.40 1.18
CA THR A 105 7.79 22.82 0.87
C THR A 105 8.29 23.64 2.05
N LYS A 106 8.11 23.14 3.27
CA LYS A 106 8.55 23.79 4.52
C LYS A 106 9.80 23.14 5.13
N LEU A 107 10.31 22.08 4.52
CA LEU A 107 11.47 21.34 5.00
C LEU A 107 12.68 21.59 4.10
N ILE A 108 13.83 21.87 4.73
CA ILE A 108 15.10 22.08 4.03
C ILE A 108 15.63 20.78 3.43
N GLN A 109 15.22 19.62 3.97
CA GLN A 109 15.68 18.30 3.52
C GLN A 109 14.49 17.38 3.23
N GLY A 110 14.28 17.04 1.96
CA GLY A 110 13.25 16.10 1.52
C GLY A 110 13.40 14.69 2.12
N ARG A 111 14.61 14.30 2.51
CA ARG A 111 14.90 13.01 3.18
C ARG A 111 14.11 12.82 4.48
N VAL A 112 13.76 13.87 5.19
CA VAL A 112 12.95 13.80 6.43
C VAL A 112 11.56 13.25 6.14
N VAL A 113 10.94 13.66 5.02
CA VAL A 113 9.62 13.14 4.60
C VAL A 113 9.72 11.68 4.20
N ILE A 114 10.77 11.29 3.50
CA ILE A 114 11.00 9.89 3.10
C ILE A 114 11.16 9.01 4.35
N ASN A 115 11.99 9.42 5.31
CA ASN A 115 12.18 8.70 6.56
C ASN A 115 10.87 8.60 7.37
N GLN A 116 10.04 9.63 7.37
CA GLN A 116 8.73 9.60 8.01
C GLN A 116 7.78 8.61 7.34
N ILE A 117 7.77 8.55 6.01
CA ILE A 117 6.97 7.58 5.26
C ILE A 117 7.46 6.15 5.53
N ASP A 118 8.78 5.92 5.58
CA ASP A 118 9.36 4.62 5.90
C ASP A 118 9.01 4.20 7.35
N MET A 119 9.03 5.12 8.30
CA MET A 119 8.57 4.89 9.68
C MET A 119 7.08 4.50 9.72
N PHE A 120 6.22 5.18 8.95
CA PHE A 120 4.79 4.80 8.88
C PHE A 120 4.60 3.44 8.22
N ARG A 121 5.44 3.06 7.28
CA ARG A 121 5.42 1.74 6.65
C ARG A 121 5.81 0.64 7.63
N GLU A 122 6.76 0.91 8.50
CA GLU A 122 7.25 -0.03 9.51
C GLU A 122 6.28 -0.18 10.68
N HIS A 123 5.73 0.94 11.18
CA HIS A 123 4.96 0.95 12.43
C HIS A 123 3.47 1.27 12.25
N GLY A 124 3.04 1.67 11.08
CA GLY A 124 1.69 2.21 10.85
C GLY A 124 0.54 1.22 11.00
N MET A 125 0.82 -0.07 11.05
CA MET A 125 -0.17 -1.11 11.30
C MET A 125 -0.18 -1.60 12.75
N GLY A 126 0.66 -1.04 13.59
CA GLY A 126 0.91 -1.51 14.95
C GLY A 126 2.02 -2.56 14.98
N SER A 127 2.57 -2.80 16.13
CA SER A 127 3.59 -3.82 16.39
C SER A 127 3.00 -5.02 17.09
#